data_a7740089e493e2f330757a66a6710804
#
_entry.id   a7740089e493e2f330757a66a6710804
#
_cell.length_a   1.000
_cell.length_b   1.000
_cell.length_c   1.000
_cell.angle_alpha   90.00
_cell.angle_beta   90.00
_cell.angle_gamma   90.00
#
_symmetry.space_group_name_H-M   'P 1'
#
loop_
_entity.id
_entity.type
_entity.pdbx_description
1 polymer ?
#
loop_
_entity_poly.entity_id
_entity_poly.type
_entity_poly.pdbx_seq_one_letter_code
_entity_poly.pdbx_strand_id
1 'polypeptide(L)'
;MRTTRSVVISMRLPAESGNRLKRMANRHGWTPSDASARLVEEGLRRSDFAFVDFRESPAGRQAYIQGSTLAVWEVMLLVQSYKANVSAVARHLKWPEVKVQVAINYAKAYPVEIEGALSENAATDFEALKRMLPQATELVSRGAPKG
;
A
#
# COMPACT_ATOMS: atom_id res chain seq x y z
N MET A 1 7.75 7.09 23.47
CA MET A 1 7.94 5.77 22.84
C MET A 1 6.78 4.86 23.22
N ARG A 2 5.97 4.48 22.23
CA ARG A 2 4.85 3.58 22.50
C ARG A 2 5.37 2.15 22.64
N THR A 3 5.24 1.57 23.82
CA THR A 3 5.39 0.13 24.00
C THR A 3 4.13 -0.54 23.44
N THR A 4 4.28 -1.29 22.37
CA THR A 4 3.22 -2.13 21.85
C THR A 4 3.01 -3.31 22.80
N ARG A 5 1.89 -3.33 23.50
CA ARG A 5 1.48 -4.49 24.29
C ARG A 5 0.82 -5.49 23.35
N SER A 6 1.29 -6.72 23.39
CA SER A 6 0.62 -7.83 22.70
C SER A 6 -0.56 -8.32 23.52
N VAL A 7 -1.68 -8.54 22.84
CA VAL A 7 -2.86 -9.15 23.42
C VAL A 7 -3.04 -10.53 22.76
N VAL A 8 -3.27 -11.56 23.56
CA VAL A 8 -3.52 -12.91 23.04
C VAL A 8 -5.01 -13.07 22.80
N ILE A 9 -5.36 -13.40 21.57
CA ILE A 9 -6.73 -13.72 21.18
C ILE A 9 -6.75 -15.13 20.59
N SER A 10 -7.62 -15.97 21.10
CA SER A 10 -7.82 -17.32 20.56
C SER A 10 -9.05 -17.35 19.67
N MET A 11 -8.93 -18.05 18.54
CA MET A 11 -10.06 -18.21 17.63
C MET A 11 -10.16 -19.64 17.15
N ARG A 12 -11.37 -20.06 16.82
CA ARG A 12 -11.62 -21.34 16.15
C ARG A 12 -12.01 -21.07 14.72
N LEU A 13 -11.42 -21.82 13.81
CA LEU A 13 -11.72 -21.74 12.38
C LEU A 13 -12.33 -23.07 11.93
N PRO A 14 -13.23 -23.05 10.94
CA PRO A 14 -13.59 -24.26 10.23
C PRO A 14 -12.34 -24.95 9.68
N ALA A 15 -12.36 -26.27 9.60
CA ALA A 15 -11.18 -27.04 9.18
C ALA A 15 -10.63 -26.58 7.82
N GLU A 16 -11.50 -26.28 6.87
CA GLU A 16 -11.10 -25.77 5.56
C GLU A 16 -10.36 -24.45 5.64
N SER A 17 -10.90 -23.50 6.41
CA SER A 17 -10.25 -22.19 6.62
C SER A 17 -8.91 -22.35 7.34
N GLY A 18 -8.84 -23.22 8.34
CA GLY A 18 -7.59 -23.50 9.04
C GLY A 18 -6.53 -24.08 8.10
N ASN A 19 -6.92 -24.99 7.20
CA ASN A 19 -6.01 -25.56 6.21
C ASN A 19 -5.52 -24.51 5.19
N ARG A 20 -6.39 -23.62 4.74
CA ARG A 20 -6.03 -22.52 3.87
C ARG A 20 -5.02 -21.60 4.54
N LEU A 21 -5.25 -21.29 5.81
CA LEU A 21 -4.34 -20.45 6.60
C LEU A 21 -2.95 -21.09 6.71
N LYS A 22 -2.88 -22.38 7.00
CA LYS A 22 -1.63 -23.12 7.09
C LYS A 22 -0.86 -23.12 5.77
N ARG A 23 -1.56 -23.29 4.65
CA ARG A 23 -0.94 -23.24 3.32
C ARG A 23 -0.37 -21.85 3.02
N MET A 24 -1.12 -20.81 3.36
CA MET A 24 -0.65 -19.44 3.19
C MET A 24 0.59 -19.16 4.04
N ALA A 25 0.56 -19.58 5.30
CA ALA A 25 1.70 -19.45 6.19
C ALA A 25 2.95 -20.14 5.63
N ASN A 26 2.80 -21.37 5.13
CA ASN A 26 3.90 -22.12 4.53
C ASN A 26 4.51 -21.41 3.32
N ARG A 27 3.68 -20.85 2.43
CA ARG A 27 4.15 -20.13 1.25
C ARG A 27 5.01 -18.92 1.62
N HIS A 28 4.73 -18.29 2.75
CA HIS A 28 5.44 -17.09 3.21
C HIS A 28 6.56 -17.36 4.21
N GLY A 29 6.73 -18.61 4.63
CA GLY A 29 7.65 -18.93 5.70
C GLY A 29 7.22 -18.41 7.07
N TRP A 30 5.92 -18.22 7.27
CA TRP A 30 5.34 -17.75 8.51
C TRP A 30 4.80 -18.92 9.35
N THR A 31 4.69 -18.71 10.65
CA THR A 31 3.90 -19.61 11.49
C THR A 31 2.40 -19.33 11.24
N PRO A 32 1.51 -20.29 11.51
CA PRO A 32 0.06 -20.03 11.44
C PRO A 32 -0.38 -18.86 12.33
N SER A 33 0.23 -18.68 13.49
CA SER A 33 -0.05 -17.53 14.37
C SER A 33 0.33 -16.22 13.75
N ASP A 34 1.51 -16.12 13.11
CA ASP A 34 1.95 -14.91 12.41
C ASP A 34 1.03 -14.60 11.22
N ALA A 35 0.66 -15.62 10.45
CA ALA A 35 -0.27 -15.44 9.34
C ALA A 35 -1.61 -14.93 9.82
N SER A 36 -2.13 -15.48 10.91
CA SER A 36 -3.39 -15.03 11.53
C SER A 36 -3.31 -13.57 11.94
N ALA A 37 -2.26 -13.19 12.64
CA ALA A 37 -2.06 -11.82 13.13
C ALA A 37 -2.00 -10.83 11.96
N ARG A 38 -1.27 -11.17 10.90
CA ARG A 38 -1.16 -10.33 9.70
C ARG A 38 -2.49 -10.16 8.98
N LEU A 39 -3.23 -11.23 8.81
CA LEU A 39 -4.53 -11.18 8.14
C LEU A 39 -5.58 -10.42 8.95
N VAL A 40 -5.56 -10.55 10.27
CA VAL A 40 -6.44 -9.77 11.15
C VAL A 40 -6.08 -8.28 11.05
N GLU A 41 -4.80 -7.94 11.11
CA GLU A 41 -4.35 -6.54 10.96
C GLU A 41 -4.78 -5.95 9.62
N GLU A 42 -4.59 -6.68 8.51
CA GLU A 42 -5.05 -6.26 7.19
C GLU A 42 -6.56 -6.06 7.14
N GLY A 43 -7.32 -6.97 7.74
CA GLY A 43 -8.77 -6.88 7.82
C GLY A 43 -9.23 -5.63 8.58
N LEU A 44 -8.57 -5.32 9.69
CA LEU A 44 -8.85 -4.12 10.48
C LEU A 44 -8.52 -2.85 9.68
N ARG A 45 -7.39 -2.82 9.00
CA ARG A 45 -7.00 -1.68 8.17
C ARG A 45 -7.96 -1.46 7.00
N ARG A 46 -8.45 -2.54 6.37
CA ARG A 46 -9.50 -2.42 5.34
C ARG A 46 -10.78 -1.83 5.89
N SER A 47 -11.11 -2.16 7.13
CA SER A 47 -12.28 -1.57 7.81
C SER A 47 -12.08 -0.09 8.11
N ASP A 48 -10.86 0.30 8.47
CA ASP A 48 -10.54 1.68 8.84
C ASP A 48 -10.35 2.60 7.63
N PHE A 49 -9.86 2.06 6.52
CA PHE A 49 -9.52 2.83 5.32
C PHE A 49 -10.29 2.32 4.10
N ALA A 50 -11.27 3.09 3.65
CA ALA A 50 -11.98 2.79 2.42
C ALA A 50 -10.99 2.71 1.24
N PHE A 51 -11.29 1.88 0.26
CA PHE A 51 -10.48 1.70 -0.96
C PHE A 51 -9.08 1.12 -0.74
N VAL A 52 -8.69 0.76 0.47
CA VAL A 52 -7.41 0.08 0.73
C VAL A 52 -7.61 -1.42 0.65
N ASP A 53 -6.71 -2.09 -0.04
CA ASP A 53 -6.65 -3.54 -0.14
C ASP A 53 -5.20 -3.99 0.07
N PHE A 54 -5.00 -5.27 0.34
CA PHE A 54 -3.66 -5.84 0.53
C PHE A 54 -3.42 -6.92 -0.50
N ARG A 55 -2.29 -6.84 -1.18
CA ARG A 55 -1.91 -7.79 -2.23
C ARG A 55 -0.47 -8.20 -2.07
N GLU A 56 -0.18 -9.38 -2.58
CA GLU A 56 1.18 -9.87 -2.69
C GLU A 56 1.90 -9.15 -3.82
N SER A 57 3.15 -8.80 -3.57
CA SER A 57 4.04 -8.22 -4.57
C SER A 57 5.41 -8.86 -4.46
N PRO A 58 6.33 -8.64 -5.41
CA PRO A 58 7.70 -9.13 -5.28
C PRO A 58 8.41 -8.63 -3.99
N ALA A 59 7.97 -7.51 -3.45
CA ALA A 59 8.49 -6.96 -2.20
C ALA A 59 7.72 -7.42 -0.95
N GLY A 60 6.81 -8.40 -1.09
CA GLY A 60 5.96 -8.88 -0.02
C GLY A 60 4.54 -8.32 -0.10
N ARG A 61 3.76 -8.48 0.96
CA ARG A 61 2.40 -7.96 1.00
C ARG A 61 2.43 -6.44 1.21
N GLN A 62 1.67 -5.74 0.39
CA GLN A 62 1.61 -4.27 0.41
C GLN A 62 0.17 -3.77 0.36
N ALA A 63 -0.04 -2.56 0.86
CA ALA A 63 -1.30 -1.85 0.73
C ALA A 63 -1.43 -1.25 -0.68
N TYR A 64 -2.58 -1.47 -1.30
CA TYR A 64 -2.93 -1.00 -2.64
C TYR A 64 -4.24 -0.23 -2.60
N ILE A 65 -4.46 0.60 -3.60
CA ILE A 65 -5.76 1.24 -3.80
C ILE A 65 -6.62 0.35 -4.68
N GLN A 66 -7.82 0.02 -4.21
CA GLN A 66 -8.78 -0.84 -4.92
C GLN A 66 -9.08 -0.32 -6.32
N GLY A 67 -9.19 -1.25 -7.25
CA GLY A 67 -9.47 -0.94 -8.64
C GLY A 67 -8.28 -0.41 -9.41
N SER A 68 -7.09 -0.43 -8.82
CA SER A 68 -5.86 0.03 -9.45
C SER A 68 -4.73 -0.97 -9.26
N THR A 69 -3.63 -0.78 -9.95
CA THR A 69 -2.39 -1.53 -9.77
C THR A 69 -1.39 -0.77 -8.89
N LEU A 70 -1.82 0.35 -8.31
CA LEU A 70 -0.94 1.22 -7.52
C LEU A 70 -0.97 0.87 -6.04
N ALA A 71 0.21 0.64 -5.49
CA ALA A 71 0.42 0.60 -4.05
C ALA A 71 0.28 2.00 -3.46
N VAL A 72 -0.05 2.08 -2.18
CA VAL A 72 -0.20 3.38 -1.50
C VAL A 72 1.09 4.21 -1.61
N TRP A 73 2.28 3.58 -1.47
CA TRP A 73 3.54 4.32 -1.58
C TRP A 73 3.75 4.92 -2.97
N GLU A 74 3.26 4.27 -4.03
CA GLU A 74 3.33 4.79 -5.40
C GLU A 74 2.43 6.02 -5.57
N VAL A 75 1.23 5.98 -4.99
CA VAL A 75 0.36 7.16 -4.96
C VAL A 75 1.05 8.31 -4.22
N MET A 76 1.75 8.02 -3.13
CA MET A 76 2.48 9.04 -2.37
C MET A 76 3.63 9.65 -3.15
N LEU A 77 4.27 8.91 -4.06
CA LEU A 77 5.23 9.50 -5.01
C LEU A 77 4.59 10.59 -5.84
N LEU A 78 3.41 10.32 -6.40
CA LEU A 78 2.67 11.32 -7.18
C LEU A 78 2.26 12.50 -6.31
N VAL A 79 1.79 12.24 -5.10
CA VAL A 79 1.43 13.30 -4.15
C VAL A 79 2.61 14.23 -3.89
N GLN A 80 3.80 13.69 -3.70
CA GLN A 80 5.03 14.47 -3.54
C GLN A 80 5.38 15.26 -4.80
N SER A 81 5.25 14.62 -5.96
CA SER A 81 5.54 15.27 -7.27
C SER A 81 4.63 16.45 -7.54
N TYR A 82 3.39 16.40 -7.09
CA TYR A 82 2.41 17.47 -7.22
C TYR A 82 2.36 18.41 -6.00
N LYS A 83 3.34 18.33 -5.12
CA LYS A 83 3.44 19.16 -3.90
C LYS A 83 2.17 19.10 -3.05
N ALA A 84 1.66 17.90 -2.86
CA ALA A 84 0.46 17.59 -2.08
C ALA A 84 -0.85 18.20 -2.64
N ASN A 85 -0.89 18.52 -3.92
CA ASN A 85 -2.10 18.99 -4.57
C ASN A 85 -2.99 17.78 -4.92
N VAL A 86 -3.96 17.48 -4.08
CA VAL A 86 -4.87 16.33 -4.21
C VAL A 86 -5.64 16.37 -5.52
N SER A 87 -6.19 17.53 -5.89
CA SER A 87 -6.93 17.70 -7.13
C SER A 87 -6.09 17.38 -8.36
N ALA A 88 -4.83 17.80 -8.38
CA ALA A 88 -3.93 17.54 -9.49
C ALA A 88 -3.60 16.06 -9.62
N VAL A 89 -3.33 15.39 -8.51
CA VAL A 89 -3.08 13.95 -8.48
C VAL A 89 -4.32 13.18 -8.96
N ALA A 90 -5.48 13.53 -8.46
CA ALA A 90 -6.75 12.91 -8.85
C ALA A 90 -7.00 13.04 -10.35
N ARG A 91 -6.78 14.21 -10.92
CA ARG A 91 -6.91 14.44 -12.38
C ARG A 91 -5.90 13.59 -13.16
N HIS A 92 -4.66 13.53 -12.68
CA HIS A 92 -3.62 12.72 -13.33
C HIS A 92 -4.00 11.25 -13.39
N LEU A 93 -4.49 10.71 -12.28
CA LEU A 93 -4.88 9.30 -12.16
C LEU A 93 -6.28 9.02 -12.71
N LYS A 94 -7.07 10.06 -13.00
CA LYS A 94 -8.49 9.95 -13.35
C LYS A 94 -9.27 9.25 -12.24
N TRP A 95 -8.97 9.62 -11.01
CA TRP A 95 -9.62 9.11 -9.80
C TRP A 95 -10.44 10.19 -9.12
N PRO A 96 -11.46 9.79 -8.34
CA PRO A 96 -12.06 10.72 -7.37
C PRO A 96 -11.03 11.16 -6.34
N GLU A 97 -11.10 12.40 -5.91
CA GLU A 97 -10.19 12.95 -4.90
C GLU A 97 -10.17 12.13 -3.60
N VAL A 98 -11.32 11.52 -3.24
CA VAL A 98 -11.42 10.70 -2.04
C VAL A 98 -10.44 9.53 -2.04
N LYS A 99 -10.15 8.93 -3.18
CA LYS A 99 -9.16 7.84 -3.27
C LYS A 99 -7.75 8.33 -3.00
N VAL A 100 -7.40 9.50 -3.51
CA VAL A 100 -6.10 10.12 -3.23
C VAL A 100 -6.00 10.47 -1.75
N GLN A 101 -7.06 11.04 -1.19
CA GLN A 101 -7.09 11.41 0.21
C GLN A 101 -6.94 10.20 1.13
N VAL A 102 -7.55 9.08 0.78
CA VAL A 102 -7.40 7.82 1.53
C VAL A 102 -5.94 7.35 1.55
N ALA A 103 -5.25 7.42 0.41
CA ALA A 103 -3.83 7.06 0.36
C ALA A 103 -3.01 7.96 1.28
N ILE A 104 -3.27 9.26 1.28
CA ILE A 104 -2.61 10.22 2.18
C ILE A 104 -2.90 9.88 3.65
N ASN A 105 -4.16 9.59 3.97
CA ASN A 105 -4.56 9.27 5.34
C ASN A 105 -3.89 7.96 5.81
N TYR A 106 -3.80 6.96 4.95
CA TYR A 106 -3.10 5.71 5.25
C TYR A 106 -1.62 5.97 5.52
N ALA A 107 -0.98 6.76 4.66
CA ALA A 107 0.43 7.10 4.83
C ALA A 107 0.70 7.85 6.14
N LYS A 108 -0.21 8.72 6.56
CA LYS A 108 -0.13 9.42 7.85
C LYS A 108 -0.29 8.48 9.04
N ALA A 109 -1.13 7.46 8.91
CA ALA A 109 -1.36 6.47 9.96
C ALA A 109 -0.21 5.48 10.08
N TYR A 110 0.43 5.15 8.97
CA TYR A 110 1.52 4.17 8.91
C TYR A 110 2.77 4.74 8.23
N PRO A 111 3.35 5.82 8.81
CA PRO A 111 4.43 6.55 8.15
C PRO A 111 5.71 5.72 7.98
N VAL A 112 6.05 4.88 8.95
CA VAL A 112 7.25 4.03 8.89
C VAL A 112 7.16 3.05 7.72
N GLU A 113 6.00 2.44 7.53
CA GLU A 113 5.75 1.50 6.43
C GLU A 113 5.91 2.18 5.07
N ILE A 114 5.27 3.33 4.90
CA ILE A 114 5.27 4.05 3.62
C ILE A 114 6.62 4.72 3.34
N GLU A 115 7.23 5.35 4.32
CA GLU A 115 8.56 5.94 4.19
C GLU A 115 9.61 4.87 3.90
N GLY A 116 9.48 3.71 4.53
CA GLY A 116 10.36 2.56 4.26
C GLY A 116 10.24 2.10 2.81
N ALA A 117 9.02 1.96 2.30
CA ALA A 117 8.78 1.57 0.92
C ALA A 117 9.32 2.61 -0.08
N LEU A 118 9.11 3.89 0.21
CA LEU A 118 9.66 4.98 -0.60
C LEU A 118 11.18 4.95 -0.63
N SER A 119 11.80 4.73 0.51
CA SER A 119 13.27 4.66 0.65
C SER A 119 13.86 3.47 -0.10
N GLU A 120 13.24 2.29 0.03
CA GLU A 120 13.67 1.07 -0.66
C GLU A 120 13.57 1.18 -2.18
N ASN A 121 12.65 2.00 -2.67
CA ASN A 121 12.39 2.17 -4.10
C ASN A 121 12.95 3.48 -4.66
N ALA A 122 13.72 4.23 -3.89
CA ALA A 122 14.20 5.56 -4.27
C ALA A 122 14.98 5.59 -5.58
N ALA A 123 15.71 4.51 -5.91
CA ALA A 123 16.52 4.43 -7.12
C ALA A 123 15.71 4.04 -8.37
N THR A 124 14.52 3.47 -8.20
CA THR A 124 13.74 2.89 -9.30
C THR A 124 12.34 3.43 -9.41
N ASP A 125 11.95 4.31 -8.50
CA ASP A 125 10.59 4.77 -8.32
C ASP A 125 9.98 5.38 -9.59
N PHE A 126 10.65 6.33 -10.22
CA PHE A 126 10.15 6.97 -11.44
C PHE A 126 10.09 6.02 -12.63
N GLU A 127 11.09 5.17 -12.78
CA GLU A 127 11.12 4.18 -13.85
C GLU A 127 10.03 3.12 -13.68
N ALA A 128 9.80 2.68 -12.44
CA ALA A 128 8.72 1.76 -12.13
C ALA A 128 7.36 2.39 -12.39
N LEU A 129 7.19 3.65 -12.00
CA LEU A 129 5.95 4.40 -12.20
C LEU A 129 5.64 4.62 -13.68
N LYS A 130 6.64 4.94 -14.49
CA LYS A 130 6.50 5.07 -15.95
C LYS A 130 6.00 3.78 -16.60
N ARG A 131 6.48 2.63 -16.14
CA ARG A 131 6.07 1.33 -16.68
C ARG A 131 4.65 0.96 -16.29
N MET A 132 4.22 1.39 -15.10
CA MET A 132 2.88 1.08 -14.58
C MET A 132 1.81 2.07 -15.04
N LEU A 133 2.20 3.31 -15.32
CA LEU A 133 1.31 4.41 -15.65
C LEU A 133 1.87 5.19 -16.84
N PRO A 134 1.35 4.99 -18.05
CA PRO A 134 1.74 5.80 -19.20
C PRO A 134 1.63 7.30 -18.95
N GLN A 135 0.65 7.75 -18.15
CA GLN A 135 0.47 9.15 -17.79
C GLN A 135 1.66 9.73 -17.00
N ALA A 136 2.40 8.91 -16.28
CA ALA A 136 3.57 9.36 -15.53
C ALA A 136 4.69 9.88 -16.45
N THR A 137 4.75 9.40 -17.68
CA THR A 137 5.69 9.88 -18.69
C THR A 137 5.41 11.33 -19.07
N GLU A 138 4.14 11.69 -19.23
CA GLU A 138 3.74 13.08 -19.49
C GLU A 138 4.11 13.99 -18.33
N LEU A 139 3.93 13.52 -17.10
CA LEU A 139 4.29 14.28 -15.92
C LEU A 139 5.80 14.63 -15.91
N VAL A 140 6.64 13.63 -16.19
CA VAL A 140 8.09 13.82 -16.21
C VAL A 140 8.52 14.79 -17.31
N SER A 141 7.94 14.68 -18.49
CA SER A 141 8.26 15.57 -19.61
C SER A 141 7.84 17.01 -19.36
N ARG A 142 6.74 17.24 -18.65
CA ARG A 142 6.27 18.58 -18.28
C ARG A 142 7.06 19.18 -17.12
N GLY A 143 7.62 18.34 -16.26
CA GLY A 143 8.40 18.77 -15.11
C GLY A 143 9.87 19.00 -15.40
N ALA A 144 10.35 18.59 -16.57
CA ALA A 144 11.74 18.80 -16.94
C ALA A 144 12.00 20.28 -17.22
N PRO A 145 12.95 20.92 -16.53
CA PRO A 145 13.30 22.29 -16.89
C PRO A 145 13.84 22.29 -18.32
N LYS A 146 13.25 23.12 -19.13
CA LYS A 146 13.82 23.40 -20.44
C LYS A 146 15.11 24.19 -20.21
N GLY A 147 16.21 23.50 -20.29
CA GLY A 147 17.51 24.11 -20.28
C GLY A 147 17.71 25.02 -21.47
#